data_7fde18e23bec144b498f64c5660c2eda
#
_entry.id   7fde18e23bec144b498f64c5660c2eda
#
_cell.length_a   1.000
_cell.length_b   1.000
_cell.length_c   1.000
_cell.angle_alpha   90.00
_cell.angle_beta   90.00
_cell.angle_gamma   90.00
#
_symmetry.space_group_name_H-M   'P 1'
#
loop_
_entity.id
_entity.type
_entity.pdbx_description
1 polymer ?
#
loop_
_entity_poly.entity_id
_entity_poly.type
_entity_poly.pdbx_seq_one_letter_code
_entity_poly.pdbx_strand_id
1 'polypeptide(L)'
;MKILLTTDTWVPAINGVVTSTATLRAALTAQGHEVRVLTLSGDCHTYTKDGVTSLGSLDAGLVYPGARLRAPALNRAIRDLIDWRPDIVHSQCEFSTFAPARRIAHAAGAPLIHTYHTVYEDYTHYFSPSRSMGRKMAALFTRMICDGCDAVIAPTPKISRLLAGYGVHCPVRIIPTGLDLQRFAVPRDDALRSRLGLPPKEENKTVLLSLGRLAKEQNTTELVDSMQNLPNAVLLIVGDGPERAALEQQAQSLGVADRVIFVGAVPPAEVPRYYALGDVFVSASTSEAQGLTYIEAMAAGLPLLCHADPCLDALVREGETGWAYHTPAELAARAAALPK
;
A
#
# COMPACT_ATOMS: atom_id res chain seq x y z
N MET A 1 17.33 5.68 21.54
CA MET A 1 18.01 4.67 20.69
C MET A 1 18.26 5.27 19.31
N LYS A 2 19.29 4.76 18.63
CA LYS A 2 19.57 5.05 17.22
C LYS A 2 18.93 3.97 16.36
N ILE A 3 17.99 4.35 15.52
CA ILE A 3 17.21 3.40 14.71
C ILE A 3 17.43 3.72 13.22
N LEU A 4 17.89 2.72 12.46
CA LEU A 4 18.01 2.83 11.01
C LEU A 4 16.83 2.15 10.33
N LEU A 5 15.99 2.91 9.63
CA LEU A 5 14.96 2.36 8.74
C LEU A 5 15.55 2.23 7.33
N THR A 6 15.31 1.11 6.64
CA THR A 6 15.77 0.94 5.26
C THR A 6 14.59 0.57 4.35
N THR A 7 14.49 1.23 3.18
CA THR A 7 13.40 1.05 2.24
C THR A 7 13.86 1.37 0.82
N ASP A 8 13.38 0.64 -0.18
CA ASP A 8 13.72 0.91 -1.59
C ASP A 8 12.97 2.12 -2.15
N THR A 9 11.85 2.50 -1.51
CA THR A 9 11.03 3.64 -1.93
C THR A 9 10.82 4.62 -0.77
N TRP A 10 10.91 5.91 -1.05
CA TRP A 10 10.73 6.99 -0.07
C TRP A 10 9.96 8.15 -0.69
N VAL A 11 9.54 9.10 0.14
CA VAL A 11 8.90 10.34 -0.35
C VAL A 11 9.78 11.01 -1.44
N PRO A 12 9.19 11.51 -2.54
CA PRO A 12 7.76 11.80 -2.78
C PRO A 12 6.93 10.64 -3.38
N ALA A 13 7.45 9.42 -3.47
CA ALA A 13 6.66 8.28 -3.96
C ALA A 13 5.45 8.02 -3.06
N ILE A 14 4.33 7.59 -3.65
CA ILE A 14 3.05 7.35 -2.97
C ILE A 14 2.73 5.87 -3.05
N ASN A 15 2.88 5.16 -1.93
CA ASN A 15 2.44 3.77 -1.76
C ASN A 15 2.38 3.41 -0.27
N GLY A 16 1.79 2.24 0.06
CA GLY A 16 1.61 1.79 1.44
C GLY A 16 2.91 1.63 2.22
N VAL A 17 4.01 1.20 1.58
CA VAL A 17 5.32 1.05 2.24
C VAL A 17 5.89 2.41 2.64
N VAL A 18 5.81 3.40 1.76
CA VAL A 18 6.26 4.78 2.04
C VAL A 18 5.44 5.37 3.19
N THR A 19 4.11 5.23 3.15
CA THR A 19 3.21 5.70 4.22
C THR A 19 3.57 5.04 5.55
N SER A 20 3.70 3.72 5.58
CA SER A 20 4.07 2.96 6.78
C SER A 20 5.42 3.41 7.34
N THR A 21 6.45 3.49 6.49
CA THR A 21 7.81 3.84 6.92
C THR A 21 7.91 5.29 7.40
N ALA A 22 7.23 6.22 6.73
CA ALA A 22 7.21 7.63 7.12
C ALA A 22 6.49 7.85 8.46
N THR A 23 5.33 7.19 8.64
CA THR A 23 4.59 7.22 9.91
C THR A 23 5.40 6.61 11.06
N LEU A 24 6.06 5.47 10.81
CA LEU A 24 6.94 4.84 11.79
C LEU A 24 8.11 5.75 12.18
N ARG A 25 8.77 6.39 11.19
CA ARG A 25 9.83 7.38 11.45
C ARG A 25 9.34 8.50 12.33
N ALA A 26 8.19 9.10 12.00
CA ALA A 26 7.62 10.21 12.74
C ALA A 26 7.30 9.80 14.20
N ALA A 27 6.65 8.66 14.39
CA ALA A 27 6.28 8.15 15.70
C ALA A 27 7.51 7.86 16.58
N LEU A 28 8.52 7.19 16.04
CA LEU A 28 9.76 6.90 16.76
C LEU A 28 10.54 8.18 17.11
N THR A 29 10.56 9.16 16.20
CA THR A 29 11.20 10.45 16.46
C THR A 29 10.47 11.23 17.55
N ALA A 30 9.13 11.21 17.54
CA ALA A 30 8.31 11.83 18.60
C ALA A 30 8.52 11.19 19.99
N GLN A 31 8.91 9.91 20.03
CA GLN A 31 9.30 9.19 21.25
C GLN A 31 10.76 9.47 21.68
N GLY A 32 11.47 10.38 21.01
CA GLY A 32 12.83 10.78 21.36
C GLY A 32 13.92 9.85 20.85
N HIS A 33 13.63 9.01 19.84
CA HIS A 33 14.64 8.20 19.17
C HIS A 33 15.35 8.99 18.07
N GLU A 34 16.65 8.75 17.86
CA GLU A 34 17.38 9.24 16.70
C GLU A 34 17.13 8.30 15.51
N VAL A 35 16.32 8.73 14.54
CA VAL A 35 15.90 7.88 13.42
C VAL A 35 16.52 8.37 12.12
N ARG A 36 17.29 7.50 11.47
CA ARG A 36 17.79 7.72 10.10
C ARG A 36 17.12 6.78 9.11
N VAL A 37 17.10 7.19 7.85
CA VAL A 37 16.52 6.40 6.76
C VAL A 37 17.60 6.15 5.71
N LEU A 38 17.68 4.90 5.22
CA LEU A 38 18.44 4.51 4.04
C LEU A 38 17.48 4.15 2.93
N THR A 39 17.59 4.84 1.79
CA THR A 39 16.72 4.60 0.63
C THR A 39 17.50 4.67 -0.69
N LEU A 40 16.80 4.55 -1.82
CA LEU A 40 17.37 4.71 -3.16
C LEU A 40 17.11 6.12 -3.69
N SER A 41 18.11 6.68 -4.37
CA SER A 41 17.99 7.93 -5.10
C SER A 41 17.21 7.73 -6.41
N GLY A 42 16.60 8.79 -6.91
CA GLY A 42 15.98 8.84 -8.24
C GLY A 42 16.99 8.80 -9.41
N ASP A 43 18.29 8.93 -9.12
CA ASP A 43 19.40 8.94 -10.07
C ASP A 43 20.61 8.14 -9.55
N CYS A 44 21.76 8.24 -10.21
CA CYS A 44 22.99 7.54 -9.80
C CYS A 44 23.77 8.23 -8.67
N HIS A 45 23.30 9.37 -8.16
CA HIS A 45 24.01 10.10 -7.10
C HIS A 45 23.60 9.63 -5.71
N THR A 46 24.60 9.51 -4.82
CA THR A 46 24.38 9.23 -3.41
C THR A 46 24.50 10.54 -2.62
N TYR A 47 23.49 10.83 -1.78
CA TYR A 47 23.48 12.01 -0.93
C TYR A 47 22.76 11.73 0.40
N THR A 48 23.02 12.59 1.40
CA THR A 48 22.32 12.55 2.68
C THR A 48 21.73 13.93 2.97
N LYS A 49 20.44 13.95 3.29
CA LYS A 49 19.70 15.16 3.67
C LYS A 49 18.69 14.84 4.76
N ASP A 50 18.60 15.64 5.80
CA ASP A 50 17.62 15.55 6.90
C ASP A 50 17.51 14.15 7.54
N GLY A 51 18.67 13.48 7.71
CA GLY A 51 18.73 12.11 8.25
C GLY A 51 18.29 11.02 7.26
N VAL A 52 18.06 11.35 6.00
CA VAL A 52 17.77 10.42 4.92
C VAL A 52 18.98 10.28 4.01
N THR A 53 19.52 9.08 3.93
CA THR A 53 20.61 8.71 3.01
C THR A 53 20.02 8.04 1.78
N SER A 54 20.09 8.71 0.63
CA SER A 54 19.63 8.22 -0.66
C SER A 54 20.82 7.65 -1.44
N LEU A 55 20.82 6.36 -1.70
CA LEU A 55 21.87 5.68 -2.46
C LEU A 55 21.60 5.78 -3.96
N GLY A 56 22.60 6.15 -4.74
CA GLY A 56 22.52 6.17 -6.20
C GLY A 56 22.07 4.83 -6.74
N SER A 57 21.13 4.83 -7.68
CA SER A 57 20.48 3.64 -8.23
C SER A 57 20.14 3.82 -9.72
N LEU A 58 19.87 2.72 -10.40
CA LEU A 58 19.46 2.67 -11.79
C LEU A 58 17.95 2.39 -11.87
N ASP A 59 17.31 2.95 -12.89
CA ASP A 59 15.92 2.64 -13.16
C ASP A 59 15.76 1.17 -13.60
N ALA A 60 14.79 0.49 -13.04
CA ALA A 60 14.40 -0.88 -13.36
C ALA A 60 12.89 -0.97 -13.68
N GLY A 61 12.31 0.13 -14.15
CA GLY A 61 10.89 0.24 -14.47
C GLY A 61 10.38 -0.76 -15.51
N LEU A 62 11.28 -1.36 -16.30
CA LEU A 62 10.95 -2.48 -17.20
C LEU A 62 10.58 -3.76 -16.47
N VAL A 63 11.10 -3.98 -15.25
CA VAL A 63 10.76 -5.15 -14.43
C VAL A 63 9.49 -4.90 -13.63
N TYR A 64 9.42 -3.75 -12.98
CA TYR A 64 8.24 -3.32 -12.24
C TYR A 64 8.19 -1.78 -12.22
N PRO A 65 7.04 -1.14 -12.53
CA PRO A 65 6.93 0.31 -12.59
C PRO A 65 7.36 1.01 -11.30
N GLY A 66 8.38 1.86 -11.43
CA GLY A 66 8.99 2.57 -10.29
C GLY A 66 10.05 1.78 -9.52
N ALA A 67 10.36 0.54 -9.94
CA ALA A 67 11.47 -0.22 -9.36
C ALA A 67 12.83 0.43 -9.66
N ARG A 68 13.73 0.34 -8.70
CA ARG A 68 15.12 0.79 -8.83
C ARG A 68 16.08 -0.28 -8.34
N LEU A 69 17.19 -0.42 -9.02
CA LEU A 69 18.21 -1.42 -8.67
C LEU A 69 19.52 -0.74 -8.31
N ARG A 70 20.20 -1.34 -7.35
CA ARG A 70 21.54 -0.97 -6.94
C ARG A 70 22.39 -2.20 -6.73
N ALA A 71 23.63 -2.17 -7.22
CA ALA A 71 24.64 -3.17 -6.84
C ALA A 71 24.96 -3.05 -5.34
N PRO A 72 25.16 -4.16 -4.61
CA PRO A 72 25.41 -4.16 -3.15
C PRO A 72 26.83 -3.70 -2.79
N ALA A 73 27.33 -2.67 -3.44
CA ALA A 73 28.67 -2.14 -3.23
C ALA A 73 28.73 -1.26 -1.98
N LEU A 74 29.81 -1.43 -1.19
CA LEU A 74 30.12 -0.56 -0.07
C LEU A 74 30.57 0.80 -0.59
N ASN A 75 29.90 1.86 -0.13
CA ASN A 75 30.29 3.24 -0.39
C ASN A 75 30.47 4.02 0.93
N ARG A 76 30.89 5.28 0.84
CA ARG A 76 31.12 6.14 2.00
C ARG A 76 29.85 6.28 2.85
N ALA A 77 28.69 6.51 2.23
CA ALA A 77 27.43 6.70 2.95
C ALA A 77 27.02 5.47 3.79
N ILE A 78 27.28 4.26 3.30
CA ILE A 78 27.07 3.02 4.09
C ILE A 78 28.06 2.93 5.24
N ARG A 79 29.34 3.33 5.04
CA ARG A 79 30.32 3.38 6.13
C ARG A 79 29.91 4.38 7.21
N ASP A 80 29.47 5.58 6.81
CA ASP A 80 28.98 6.62 7.73
C ASP A 80 27.80 6.12 8.59
N LEU A 81 26.92 5.26 8.03
CA LEU A 81 25.83 4.62 8.79
C LEU A 81 26.33 3.50 9.72
N ILE A 82 27.37 2.75 9.34
CA ILE A 82 28.04 1.78 10.22
C ILE A 82 28.70 2.50 11.40
N ASP A 83 29.44 3.58 11.12
CA ASP A 83 30.15 4.39 12.13
C ASP A 83 29.18 5.11 13.07
N TRP A 84 27.97 5.43 12.59
CA TRP A 84 26.89 5.96 13.43
C TRP A 84 26.41 4.96 14.48
N ARG A 85 26.63 3.64 14.28
CA ARG A 85 26.29 2.54 15.18
C ARG A 85 24.81 2.54 15.58
N PRO A 86 23.89 2.14 14.67
CA PRO A 86 22.49 1.97 15.04
C PRO A 86 22.34 0.89 16.12
N ASP A 87 21.41 1.11 17.05
CA ASP A 87 21.00 0.12 18.04
C ASP A 87 20.05 -0.93 17.41
N ILE A 88 19.34 -0.54 16.35
CA ILE A 88 18.40 -1.40 15.59
C ILE A 88 18.49 -1.01 14.12
N VAL A 89 18.49 -2.01 13.24
CA VAL A 89 18.24 -1.85 11.80
C VAL A 89 16.90 -2.47 11.45
N HIS A 90 16.00 -1.68 10.87
CA HIS A 90 14.64 -2.12 10.54
C HIS A 90 14.40 -1.98 9.04
N SER A 91 14.39 -3.11 8.34
CA SER A 91 14.14 -3.19 6.90
C SER A 91 12.65 -3.18 6.58
N GLN A 92 12.28 -2.43 5.54
CA GLN A 92 10.91 -2.32 5.03
C GLN A 92 10.75 -2.86 3.60
N CYS A 93 11.87 -3.26 2.97
CA CYS A 93 11.92 -3.81 1.61
C CYS A 93 12.98 -4.90 1.51
N GLU A 94 12.79 -5.83 0.59
CA GLU A 94 13.56 -7.07 0.44
C GLU A 94 14.64 -6.99 -0.65
N PHE A 95 14.69 -5.89 -1.43
CA PHE A 95 15.53 -5.81 -2.62
C PHE A 95 16.84 -5.04 -2.38
N SER A 96 16.98 -3.88 -3.03
CA SER A 96 18.27 -3.17 -3.13
C SER A 96 18.80 -2.62 -1.81
N THR A 97 17.93 -2.25 -0.86
CA THR A 97 18.35 -1.75 0.45
C THR A 97 18.53 -2.85 1.50
N PHE A 98 18.05 -4.08 1.26
CA PHE A 98 18.14 -5.17 2.22
C PHE A 98 19.60 -5.65 2.44
N ALA A 99 20.37 -5.81 1.38
CA ALA A 99 21.78 -6.22 1.51
C ALA A 99 22.64 -5.18 2.29
N PRO A 100 22.55 -3.86 2.01
CA PRO A 100 23.12 -2.84 2.88
C PRO A 100 22.62 -2.88 4.33
N ALA A 101 21.30 -3.10 4.55
CA ALA A 101 20.73 -3.21 5.89
C ALA A 101 21.40 -4.34 6.70
N ARG A 102 21.47 -5.55 6.13
CA ARG A 102 22.20 -6.69 6.75
C ARG A 102 23.65 -6.36 7.06
N ARG A 103 24.33 -5.71 6.12
CA ARG A 103 25.74 -5.35 6.30
C ARG A 103 25.92 -4.37 7.46
N ILE A 104 25.07 -3.34 7.54
CA ILE A 104 25.11 -2.34 8.61
C ILE A 104 24.78 -3.01 9.96
N ALA A 105 23.71 -3.81 10.03
CA ALA A 105 23.33 -4.53 11.23
C ALA A 105 24.47 -5.40 11.76
N HIS A 106 25.05 -6.24 10.90
CA HIS A 106 26.17 -7.10 11.26
C HIS A 106 27.40 -6.31 11.74
N ALA A 107 27.79 -5.26 11.03
CA ALA A 107 28.96 -4.44 11.38
C ALA A 107 28.77 -3.63 12.66
N ALA A 108 27.55 -3.20 12.96
CA ALA A 108 27.19 -2.48 14.18
C ALA A 108 26.91 -3.41 15.38
N GLY A 109 26.76 -4.72 15.16
CA GLY A 109 26.29 -5.68 16.18
C GLY A 109 24.84 -5.43 16.58
N ALA A 110 24.03 -4.84 15.68
CA ALA A 110 22.65 -4.49 15.92
C ALA A 110 21.69 -5.58 15.38
N PRO A 111 20.54 -5.82 16.02
CA PRO A 111 19.52 -6.71 15.47
C PRO A 111 18.94 -6.15 14.17
N LEU A 112 18.69 -7.05 13.22
CA LEU A 112 17.98 -6.78 11.98
C LEU A 112 16.52 -7.22 12.10
N ILE A 113 15.61 -6.26 12.06
CA ILE A 113 14.17 -6.51 12.01
C ILE A 113 13.69 -6.26 10.59
N HIS A 114 12.69 -7.02 10.14
CA HIS A 114 12.08 -6.82 8.82
C HIS A 114 10.55 -6.74 8.93
N THR A 115 9.92 -5.75 8.28
CA THR A 115 8.47 -5.73 8.10
C THR A 115 8.11 -6.23 6.70
N TYR A 116 7.28 -7.26 6.64
CA TYR A 116 6.82 -7.86 5.40
C TYR A 116 5.57 -7.15 4.89
N HIS A 117 5.72 -6.37 3.81
CA HIS A 117 4.65 -5.51 3.30
C HIS A 117 3.92 -6.06 2.08
N THR A 118 4.51 -6.99 1.34
CA THR A 118 4.05 -7.36 0.00
C THR A 118 3.76 -8.85 -0.12
N VAL A 119 2.57 -9.20 -0.59
CA VAL A 119 2.19 -10.58 -0.91
C VAL A 119 2.74 -10.95 -2.30
N TYR A 120 4.02 -11.34 -2.37
CA TYR A 120 4.72 -11.57 -3.64
C TYR A 120 4.11 -12.65 -4.52
N GLU A 121 3.34 -13.58 -3.96
CA GLU A 121 2.68 -14.61 -4.77
C GLU A 121 1.59 -14.04 -5.71
N ASP A 122 1.06 -12.85 -5.40
CA ASP A 122 0.07 -12.18 -6.24
C ASP A 122 0.74 -11.41 -7.40
N TYR A 123 2.05 -11.15 -7.29
CA TYR A 123 2.87 -10.47 -8.28
C TYR A 123 3.63 -11.43 -9.21
N THR A 124 3.37 -12.73 -9.12
CA THR A 124 4.10 -13.74 -9.91
C THR A 124 3.94 -13.59 -11.41
N HIS A 125 2.86 -12.96 -11.87
CA HIS A 125 2.62 -12.66 -13.29
C HIS A 125 3.64 -11.70 -13.91
N TYR A 126 4.40 -10.94 -13.10
CA TYR A 126 5.47 -10.07 -13.59
C TYR A 126 6.78 -10.80 -13.89
N PHE A 127 7.02 -11.97 -13.28
CA PHE A 127 8.32 -12.65 -13.40
C PHE A 127 8.24 -14.16 -13.69
N SER A 128 7.06 -14.76 -13.74
CA SER A 128 6.90 -16.19 -14.02
C SER A 128 5.71 -16.47 -14.93
N PRO A 129 5.88 -17.27 -16.00
CA PRO A 129 4.78 -17.70 -16.85
C PRO A 129 3.89 -18.77 -16.17
N SER A 130 4.40 -19.43 -15.12
CA SER A 130 3.69 -20.44 -14.34
C SER A 130 3.37 -19.92 -12.94
N ARG A 131 2.08 -19.80 -12.60
CA ARG A 131 1.62 -19.37 -11.29
C ARG A 131 2.14 -20.25 -10.16
N SER A 132 2.16 -21.58 -10.35
CA SER A 132 2.67 -22.53 -9.36
C SER A 132 4.18 -22.37 -9.13
N MET A 133 4.96 -22.22 -10.19
CA MET A 133 6.41 -21.99 -10.08
C MET A 133 6.70 -20.63 -9.47
N GLY A 134 5.98 -19.58 -9.88
CA GLY A 134 6.12 -18.24 -9.31
C GLY A 134 5.87 -18.22 -7.81
N ARG A 135 4.83 -18.91 -7.32
CA ARG A 135 4.55 -19.07 -5.88
C ARG A 135 5.70 -19.75 -5.13
N LYS A 136 6.25 -20.83 -5.66
CA LYS A 136 7.41 -21.52 -5.04
C LYS A 136 8.63 -20.61 -4.98
N MET A 137 8.88 -19.83 -6.04
CA MET A 137 9.99 -18.86 -6.07
C MET A 137 9.76 -17.74 -5.05
N ALA A 138 8.56 -17.17 -4.98
CA ALA A 138 8.19 -16.17 -3.99
C ALA A 138 8.36 -16.68 -2.56
N ALA A 139 7.89 -17.90 -2.28
CA ALA A 139 8.03 -18.53 -0.97
C ALA A 139 9.51 -18.75 -0.57
N LEU A 140 10.32 -19.27 -1.49
CA LEU A 140 11.75 -19.48 -1.24
C LEU A 140 12.49 -18.15 -1.02
N PHE A 141 12.22 -17.15 -1.86
CA PHE A 141 12.81 -15.81 -1.71
C PHE A 141 12.41 -15.18 -0.36
N THR A 142 11.12 -15.17 -0.04
CA THR A 142 10.60 -14.65 1.24
C THR A 142 11.24 -15.34 2.43
N ARG A 143 11.31 -16.69 2.41
CA ARG A 143 11.97 -17.45 3.47
C ARG A 143 13.43 -17.07 3.63
N MET A 144 14.18 -16.96 2.53
CA MET A 144 15.61 -16.60 2.57
C MET A 144 15.83 -15.20 3.17
N ILE A 145 14.97 -14.24 2.86
CA ILE A 145 15.02 -12.87 3.40
C ILE A 145 14.67 -12.90 4.90
N CYS A 146 13.53 -13.49 5.26
CA CYS A 146 13.02 -13.51 6.63
C CYS A 146 13.93 -14.28 7.58
N ASP A 147 14.40 -15.47 7.20
CA ASP A 147 15.31 -16.27 8.02
C ASP A 147 16.72 -15.63 8.14
N GLY A 148 17.01 -14.62 7.35
CA GLY A 148 18.21 -13.77 7.49
C GLY A 148 18.06 -12.60 8.48
N CYS A 149 16.93 -12.50 9.18
CA CYS A 149 16.61 -11.46 10.17
C CYS A 149 16.50 -12.04 11.58
N ASP A 150 16.63 -11.21 12.61
CA ASP A 150 16.43 -11.60 14.01
C ASP A 150 14.95 -11.66 14.38
N ALA A 151 14.12 -10.86 13.72
CA ALA A 151 12.66 -10.90 13.84
C ALA A 151 11.97 -10.34 12.59
N VAL A 152 10.75 -10.83 12.34
CA VAL A 152 9.89 -10.32 11.26
C VAL A 152 8.60 -9.77 11.84
N ILE A 153 8.18 -8.62 11.33
CA ILE A 153 6.87 -8.01 11.62
C ILE A 153 5.92 -8.36 10.46
N ALA A 154 4.81 -9.00 10.81
CA ALA A 154 3.67 -9.22 9.94
C ALA A 154 2.59 -8.19 10.28
N PRO A 155 2.08 -7.39 9.32
CA PRO A 155 1.08 -6.37 9.63
C PRO A 155 -0.29 -6.96 10.00
N THR A 156 -0.56 -8.22 9.62
CA THR A 156 -1.84 -8.88 9.90
C THR A 156 -1.66 -10.38 10.19
N PRO A 157 -2.66 -11.04 10.81
CA PRO A 157 -2.69 -12.49 10.95
C PRO A 157 -2.63 -13.24 9.60
N LYS A 158 -3.20 -12.65 8.53
CA LYS A 158 -3.08 -13.18 7.15
C LYS A 158 -1.62 -13.35 6.77
N ILE A 159 -0.83 -12.30 6.92
CA ILE A 159 0.60 -12.31 6.58
C ILE A 159 1.38 -13.27 7.48
N SER A 160 1.09 -13.30 8.77
CA SER A 160 1.74 -14.25 9.69
C SER A 160 1.49 -15.72 9.27
N ARG A 161 0.24 -16.06 8.89
CA ARG A 161 -0.09 -17.39 8.35
C ARG A 161 0.61 -17.68 7.02
N LEU A 162 0.70 -16.68 6.14
CA LEU A 162 1.40 -16.79 4.86
C LEU A 162 2.89 -17.12 5.07
N LEU A 163 3.57 -16.39 5.94
CA LEU A 163 4.98 -16.63 6.27
C LEU A 163 5.21 -18.01 6.89
N ALA A 164 4.33 -18.44 7.77
CA ALA A 164 4.36 -19.81 8.32
C ALA A 164 4.18 -20.87 7.20
N GLY A 165 3.27 -20.62 6.24
CA GLY A 165 3.07 -21.48 5.07
C GLY A 165 4.29 -21.55 4.13
N TYR A 166 5.10 -20.50 4.09
CA TYR A 166 6.38 -20.48 3.36
C TYR A 166 7.53 -21.18 4.10
N GLY A 167 7.29 -21.60 5.33
CA GLY A 167 8.29 -22.26 6.18
C GLY A 167 9.33 -21.28 6.73
N VAL A 168 8.96 -20.05 7.02
CA VAL A 168 9.80 -19.06 7.73
C VAL A 168 10.00 -19.52 9.17
N HIS A 169 11.26 -19.59 9.64
CA HIS A 169 11.63 -20.03 10.98
C HIS A 169 11.93 -18.87 11.92
N CYS A 170 12.26 -17.70 11.38
CA CYS A 170 12.51 -16.49 12.15
C CYS A 170 11.26 -16.13 13.01
N PRO A 171 11.45 -15.61 14.24
CA PRO A 171 10.32 -15.13 15.05
C PRO A 171 9.47 -14.11 14.34
N VAL A 172 8.17 -14.40 14.13
CA VAL A 172 7.20 -13.49 13.52
C VAL A 172 6.33 -12.86 14.59
N ARG A 173 6.19 -11.52 14.56
CA ARG A 173 5.31 -10.75 15.44
C ARG A 173 4.26 -10.03 14.62
N ILE A 174 3.00 -10.07 15.06
CA ILE A 174 1.91 -9.34 14.40
C ILE A 174 1.88 -7.94 15.01
N ILE A 175 2.26 -6.94 14.20
CA ILE A 175 2.24 -5.53 14.57
C ILE A 175 1.68 -4.75 13.37
N PRO A 176 0.43 -4.27 13.46
CA PRO A 176 -0.15 -3.46 12.39
C PRO A 176 0.60 -2.15 12.17
N THR A 177 0.61 -1.67 10.94
CA THR A 177 1.04 -0.30 10.63
C THR A 177 0.12 0.69 11.34
N GLY A 178 0.70 1.59 12.12
CA GLY A 178 -0.03 2.70 12.73
C GLY A 178 -0.37 3.78 11.70
N LEU A 179 -1.54 4.39 11.86
CA LEU A 179 -2.01 5.52 11.06
C LEU A 179 -2.47 6.64 11.99
N ASP A 180 -2.27 7.89 11.56
CA ASP A 180 -2.92 9.03 12.19
C ASP A 180 -4.37 9.11 11.69
N LEU A 181 -5.28 8.52 12.46
CA LEU A 181 -6.69 8.42 12.08
C LEU A 181 -7.40 9.78 12.14
N GLN A 182 -6.94 10.70 12.99
CA GLN A 182 -7.60 12.01 13.19
C GLN A 182 -7.53 12.86 11.92
N ARG A 183 -6.50 12.69 11.10
CA ARG A 183 -6.36 13.41 9.84
C ARG A 183 -7.47 13.14 8.82
N PHE A 184 -8.19 12.02 8.96
CA PHE A 184 -9.27 11.63 8.04
C PHE A 184 -10.65 12.14 8.47
N ALA A 185 -10.80 12.59 9.70
CA ALA A 185 -12.03 13.19 10.21
C ALA A 185 -12.18 14.64 9.74
N VAL A 186 -12.31 14.83 8.42
CA VAL A 186 -12.45 16.16 7.81
C VAL A 186 -13.88 16.37 7.30
N PRO A 187 -14.39 17.62 7.32
CA PRO A 187 -15.70 17.92 6.78
C PRO A 187 -15.74 17.70 5.26
N ARG A 188 -16.94 17.44 4.74
CA ARG A 188 -17.19 17.31 3.30
C ARG A 188 -16.86 18.63 2.59
N ASP A 189 -16.20 18.53 1.46
CA ASP A 189 -15.81 19.67 0.63
C ASP A 189 -16.74 19.79 -0.58
N ASP A 190 -17.79 20.61 -0.45
CA ASP A 190 -18.77 20.78 -1.51
C ASP A 190 -18.22 21.49 -2.75
N ALA A 191 -17.19 22.34 -2.57
CA ALA A 191 -16.50 22.97 -3.70
C ALA A 191 -15.70 21.94 -4.51
N LEU A 192 -14.99 21.02 -3.82
CA LEU A 192 -14.32 19.92 -4.47
C LEU A 192 -15.31 18.98 -5.15
N ARG A 193 -16.44 18.67 -4.48
CA ARG A 193 -17.52 17.85 -5.04
C ARG A 193 -18.04 18.41 -6.36
N SER A 194 -18.39 19.70 -6.38
CA SER A 194 -18.89 20.39 -7.59
C SER A 194 -17.84 20.43 -8.70
N ARG A 195 -16.56 20.69 -8.37
CA ARG A 195 -15.46 20.71 -9.33
C ARG A 195 -15.24 19.36 -10.01
N LEU A 196 -15.48 18.27 -9.31
CA LEU A 196 -15.38 16.91 -9.84
C LEU A 196 -16.62 16.46 -10.61
N GLY A 197 -17.67 17.28 -10.67
CA GLY A 197 -18.94 16.92 -11.32
C GLY A 197 -19.71 15.83 -10.58
N LEU A 198 -19.44 15.64 -9.28
CA LEU A 198 -20.21 14.71 -8.45
C LEU A 198 -21.65 15.24 -8.27
N PRO A 199 -22.65 14.34 -8.29
CA PRO A 199 -24.04 14.73 -8.17
C PRO A 199 -24.30 15.43 -6.83
N PRO A 200 -25.16 16.46 -6.79
CA PRO A 200 -25.62 17.04 -5.54
C PRO A 200 -26.33 15.99 -4.69
N LYS A 201 -26.37 16.18 -3.36
CA LYS A 201 -26.96 15.21 -2.44
C LYS A 201 -28.44 14.94 -2.72
N GLU A 202 -29.14 15.94 -3.23
CA GLU A 202 -30.56 15.92 -3.53
C GLU A 202 -30.93 14.95 -4.66
N GLU A 203 -29.93 14.55 -5.47
CA GLU A 203 -30.15 13.58 -6.57
C GLU A 203 -30.19 12.13 -6.09
N ASN A 204 -30.01 11.85 -4.80
CA ASN A 204 -30.03 10.50 -4.23
C ASN A 204 -29.13 9.48 -4.96
N LYS A 205 -28.02 9.93 -5.53
CA LYS A 205 -27.00 9.05 -6.11
C LYS A 205 -25.91 8.72 -5.08
N THR A 206 -25.58 7.46 -4.97
CA THR A 206 -24.52 6.98 -4.07
C THR A 206 -23.13 7.17 -4.70
N VAL A 207 -22.22 7.82 -4.00
CA VAL A 207 -20.80 7.95 -4.41
C VAL A 207 -20.01 6.77 -3.84
N LEU A 208 -19.65 5.83 -4.71
CA LEU A 208 -18.75 4.74 -4.43
C LEU A 208 -17.32 5.26 -4.61
N LEU A 209 -16.53 5.29 -3.55
CA LEU A 209 -15.14 5.76 -3.57
C LEU A 209 -14.18 4.58 -3.65
N SER A 210 -13.32 4.58 -4.65
CA SER A 210 -12.14 3.72 -4.71
C SER A 210 -10.87 4.57 -4.68
N LEU A 211 -9.91 4.22 -3.83
CA LEU A 211 -8.67 4.97 -3.70
C LEU A 211 -7.48 4.02 -3.66
N GLY A 212 -6.52 4.24 -4.55
CA GLY A 212 -5.31 3.44 -4.61
C GLY A 212 -4.60 3.51 -5.96
N ARG A 213 -3.55 2.72 -6.11
CA ARG A 213 -2.84 2.59 -7.37
C ARG A 213 -3.69 1.81 -8.39
N LEU A 214 -3.77 2.28 -9.62
CA LEU A 214 -4.48 1.57 -10.70
C LEU A 214 -3.56 0.52 -11.34
N ALA A 215 -3.51 -0.66 -10.74
CA ALA A 215 -2.71 -1.80 -11.17
C ALA A 215 -3.56 -3.08 -11.14
N LYS A 216 -3.09 -4.12 -11.83
CA LYS A 216 -3.85 -5.38 -12.03
C LYS A 216 -4.30 -6.03 -10.73
N GLU A 217 -3.44 -6.03 -9.73
CA GLU A 217 -3.69 -6.60 -8.40
C GLU A 217 -4.83 -5.91 -7.64
N GLN A 218 -5.15 -4.67 -8.00
CA GLN A 218 -6.28 -3.93 -7.40
C GLN A 218 -7.63 -4.26 -8.03
N ASN A 219 -7.62 -4.93 -9.18
CA ASN A 219 -8.83 -5.42 -9.86
C ASN A 219 -9.94 -4.36 -10.05
N THR A 220 -9.56 -3.10 -10.28
CA THR A 220 -10.49 -1.98 -10.46
C THR A 220 -11.44 -2.19 -11.67
N THR A 221 -11.05 -3.04 -12.63
CA THR A 221 -11.87 -3.53 -13.73
C THR A 221 -13.23 -4.04 -13.25
N GLU A 222 -13.27 -4.83 -12.17
CA GLU A 222 -14.51 -5.36 -11.59
C GLU A 222 -15.44 -4.26 -11.07
N LEU A 223 -14.88 -3.20 -10.49
CA LEU A 223 -15.67 -2.05 -10.02
C LEU A 223 -16.30 -1.31 -11.20
N VAL A 224 -15.55 -1.11 -12.29
CA VAL A 224 -16.06 -0.46 -13.52
C VAL A 224 -17.15 -1.32 -14.18
N ASP A 225 -16.95 -2.64 -14.27
CA ASP A 225 -17.94 -3.59 -14.81
C ASP A 225 -19.27 -3.52 -14.01
N SER A 226 -19.18 -3.46 -12.69
CA SER A 226 -20.35 -3.44 -11.82
C SER A 226 -21.25 -2.21 -12.01
N MET A 227 -20.69 -1.10 -12.54
CA MET A 227 -21.43 0.13 -12.78
C MET A 227 -22.57 -0.01 -13.80
N GLN A 228 -22.54 -1.05 -14.67
CA GLN A 228 -23.68 -1.36 -15.56
C GLN A 228 -24.94 -1.68 -14.77
N ASN A 229 -24.82 -2.29 -13.61
CA ASN A 229 -25.91 -2.71 -12.75
C ASN A 229 -26.26 -1.69 -11.66
N LEU A 230 -25.58 -0.54 -11.62
CA LEU A 230 -25.70 0.50 -10.60
C LEU A 230 -26.08 1.86 -11.21
N PRO A 231 -27.28 2.02 -11.78
CA PRO A 231 -27.66 3.26 -12.48
C PRO A 231 -27.72 4.49 -11.54
N ASN A 232 -27.94 4.28 -10.25
CA ASN A 232 -28.02 5.33 -9.23
C ASN A 232 -26.73 5.51 -8.44
N ALA A 233 -25.58 5.03 -8.95
CA ALA A 233 -24.28 5.23 -8.33
C ALA A 233 -23.33 6.00 -9.25
N VAL A 234 -22.36 6.67 -8.64
CA VAL A 234 -21.18 7.26 -9.28
C VAL A 234 -19.95 6.63 -8.66
N LEU A 235 -19.03 6.13 -9.48
CA LEU A 235 -17.77 5.58 -9.05
C LEU A 235 -16.69 6.67 -9.13
N LEU A 236 -16.18 7.10 -7.98
CA LEU A 236 -15.08 8.06 -7.86
C LEU A 236 -13.79 7.29 -7.65
N ILE A 237 -12.90 7.32 -8.63
CA ILE A 237 -11.61 6.65 -8.59
C ILE A 237 -10.50 7.67 -8.35
N VAL A 238 -9.84 7.58 -7.20
CA VAL A 238 -8.73 8.46 -6.79
C VAL A 238 -7.43 7.67 -6.82
N GLY A 239 -6.54 8.05 -7.71
CA GLY A 239 -5.27 7.39 -7.92
C GLY A 239 -4.89 7.30 -9.39
N ASP A 240 -3.69 6.80 -9.64
CA ASP A 240 -3.17 6.63 -11.00
C ASP A 240 -2.39 5.32 -11.10
N GLY A 241 -2.11 4.88 -12.32
CA GLY A 241 -1.35 3.67 -12.55
C GLY A 241 -1.46 3.14 -13.99
N PRO A 242 -0.76 2.03 -14.26
CA PRO A 242 -0.67 1.49 -15.63
C PRO A 242 -2.02 1.06 -16.23
N GLU A 243 -3.01 0.72 -15.40
CA GLU A 243 -4.33 0.28 -15.88
C GLU A 243 -5.29 1.44 -16.21
N ARG A 244 -4.93 2.69 -15.93
CA ARG A 244 -5.83 3.85 -16.09
C ARG A 244 -6.45 3.94 -17.47
N ALA A 245 -5.63 3.93 -18.52
CA ALA A 245 -6.13 4.08 -19.89
C ALA A 245 -7.07 2.92 -20.29
N ALA A 246 -6.77 1.70 -19.84
CA ALA A 246 -7.62 0.54 -20.09
C ALA A 246 -8.96 0.66 -19.34
N LEU A 247 -8.99 1.16 -18.11
CA LEU A 247 -10.19 1.39 -17.32
C LEU A 247 -11.07 2.49 -17.90
N GLU A 248 -10.49 3.59 -18.39
CA GLU A 248 -11.21 4.66 -19.08
C GLU A 248 -11.86 4.14 -20.38
N GLN A 249 -11.12 3.35 -21.16
CA GLN A 249 -11.66 2.71 -22.37
C GLN A 249 -12.77 1.71 -22.04
N GLN A 250 -12.63 0.93 -20.97
CA GLN A 250 -13.64 0.00 -20.48
C GLN A 250 -14.93 0.74 -20.10
N ALA A 251 -14.84 1.82 -19.32
CA ALA A 251 -15.99 2.64 -18.94
C ALA A 251 -16.75 3.19 -20.16
N GLN A 252 -16.01 3.61 -21.21
CA GLN A 252 -16.60 4.05 -22.47
C GLN A 252 -17.32 2.91 -23.20
N SER A 253 -16.67 1.76 -23.32
CA SER A 253 -17.23 0.60 -24.05
C SER A 253 -18.48 0.03 -23.40
N LEU A 254 -18.59 0.16 -22.06
CA LEU A 254 -19.75 -0.28 -21.27
C LEU A 254 -20.85 0.79 -21.18
N GLY A 255 -20.63 2.00 -21.73
CA GLY A 255 -21.61 3.09 -21.66
C GLY A 255 -21.83 3.64 -20.25
N VAL A 256 -20.80 3.58 -19.39
CA VAL A 256 -20.88 4.06 -17.99
C VAL A 256 -19.90 5.21 -17.71
N ALA A 257 -19.23 5.73 -18.73
CA ALA A 257 -18.20 6.76 -18.60
C ALA A 257 -18.71 8.06 -17.95
N ASP A 258 -19.98 8.37 -18.06
CA ASP A 258 -20.65 9.51 -17.43
C ASP A 258 -20.79 9.36 -15.90
N ARG A 259 -20.61 8.15 -15.38
CA ARG A 259 -20.75 7.81 -13.96
C ARG A 259 -19.48 7.25 -13.33
N VAL A 260 -18.37 7.24 -14.07
CA VAL A 260 -17.03 6.82 -13.56
C VAL A 260 -16.07 8.00 -13.67
N ILE A 261 -15.69 8.55 -12.54
CA ILE A 261 -14.84 9.75 -12.47
C ILE A 261 -13.42 9.36 -12.07
N PHE A 262 -12.46 9.58 -12.96
CA PHE A 262 -11.05 9.36 -12.73
C PHE A 262 -10.36 10.66 -12.31
N VAL A 263 -9.97 10.77 -11.04
CA VAL A 263 -9.31 11.96 -10.47
C VAL A 263 -7.83 12.03 -10.85
N GLY A 264 -7.16 10.89 -10.90
CA GLY A 264 -5.69 10.81 -10.98
C GLY A 264 -5.03 10.77 -9.61
N ALA A 265 -3.70 10.81 -9.60
CA ALA A 265 -2.92 10.86 -8.38
C ALA A 265 -3.12 12.19 -7.64
N VAL A 266 -3.29 12.11 -6.32
CA VAL A 266 -3.45 13.28 -5.45
C VAL A 266 -2.35 13.31 -4.37
N PRO A 267 -1.92 14.50 -3.93
CA PRO A 267 -0.95 14.62 -2.84
C PRO A 267 -1.48 13.96 -1.56
N PRO A 268 -0.65 13.26 -0.77
CA PRO A 268 -1.08 12.58 0.46
C PRO A 268 -1.78 13.49 1.48
N ALA A 269 -1.44 14.77 1.50
CA ALA A 269 -2.09 15.75 2.38
C ALA A 269 -3.54 16.05 1.98
N GLU A 270 -3.89 15.86 0.71
CA GLU A 270 -5.24 16.11 0.20
C GLU A 270 -6.15 14.87 0.24
N VAL A 271 -5.57 13.67 0.36
CA VAL A 271 -6.30 12.40 0.37
C VAL A 271 -7.50 12.39 1.32
N PRO A 272 -7.43 12.93 2.56
CA PRO A 272 -8.59 12.96 3.46
C PRO A 272 -9.82 13.67 2.88
N ARG A 273 -9.63 14.73 2.07
CA ARG A 273 -10.73 15.47 1.44
C ARG A 273 -11.50 14.62 0.43
N TYR A 274 -10.82 13.67 -0.21
CA TYR A 274 -11.48 12.76 -1.16
C TYR A 274 -12.25 11.65 -0.45
N TYR A 275 -11.74 11.14 0.68
CA TYR A 275 -12.52 10.22 1.51
C TYR A 275 -13.85 10.86 1.95
N ALA A 276 -13.82 12.13 2.34
CA ALA A 276 -15.02 12.86 2.77
C ALA A 276 -16.08 13.07 1.65
N LEU A 277 -15.76 12.78 0.38
CA LEU A 277 -16.71 12.87 -0.75
C LEU A 277 -17.48 11.56 -0.97
N GLY A 278 -16.95 10.43 -0.52
CA GLY A 278 -17.58 9.11 -0.65
C GLY A 278 -18.79 8.95 0.28
N ASP A 279 -19.67 8.05 -0.09
CA ASP A 279 -20.73 7.53 0.79
C ASP A 279 -20.37 6.11 1.24
N VAL A 280 -19.64 5.36 0.41
CA VAL A 280 -19.11 4.01 0.69
C VAL A 280 -17.74 3.88 0.05
N PHE A 281 -16.82 3.25 0.75
CA PHE A 281 -15.53 2.86 0.18
C PHE A 281 -15.63 1.49 -0.48
N VAL A 282 -15.22 1.39 -1.74
CA VAL A 282 -15.27 0.15 -2.52
C VAL A 282 -13.88 -0.31 -2.95
N SER A 283 -13.61 -1.61 -2.85
CA SER A 283 -12.38 -2.22 -3.34
C SER A 283 -12.62 -3.64 -3.85
N ALA A 284 -12.07 -3.94 -5.02
CA ALA A 284 -12.05 -5.29 -5.59
C ALA A 284 -10.69 -5.97 -5.41
N SER A 285 -9.76 -5.38 -4.65
CA SER A 285 -8.44 -5.93 -4.39
C SER A 285 -8.52 -7.27 -3.64
N THR A 286 -7.76 -8.24 -4.12
CA THR A 286 -7.58 -9.56 -3.47
C THR A 286 -6.16 -9.74 -2.93
N SER A 287 -5.32 -8.69 -3.03
CA SER A 287 -3.87 -8.72 -2.75
C SER A 287 -3.47 -7.70 -1.67
N GLU A 288 -4.20 -7.66 -0.56
CA GLU A 288 -3.88 -6.74 0.52
C GLU A 288 -3.05 -7.43 1.61
N ALA A 289 -1.96 -6.76 2.02
CA ALA A 289 -1.20 -7.17 3.20
C ALA A 289 -1.88 -6.69 4.49
N GLN A 290 -2.35 -5.44 4.51
CA GLN A 290 -3.09 -4.83 5.62
C GLN A 290 -4.30 -4.03 5.17
N GLY A 291 -4.28 -3.46 3.96
CA GLY A 291 -5.36 -2.61 3.47
C GLY A 291 -5.44 -1.27 4.20
N LEU A 292 -4.38 -0.46 4.12
CA LEU A 292 -4.33 0.84 4.79
C LEU A 292 -5.48 1.75 4.35
N THR A 293 -5.86 1.71 3.07
CA THR A 293 -6.97 2.48 2.50
C THR A 293 -8.32 2.13 3.15
N TYR A 294 -8.51 0.89 3.60
CA TYR A 294 -9.70 0.46 4.33
C TYR A 294 -9.78 1.14 5.70
N ILE A 295 -8.64 1.17 6.42
CA ILE A 295 -8.55 1.81 7.73
C ILE A 295 -8.72 3.33 7.59
N GLU A 296 -8.16 3.92 6.56
CA GLU A 296 -8.33 5.35 6.23
C GLU A 296 -9.80 5.69 5.92
N ALA A 297 -10.48 4.85 5.13
CA ALA A 297 -11.90 5.01 4.81
C ALA A 297 -12.77 4.93 6.07
N MET A 298 -12.53 3.94 6.93
CA MET A 298 -13.24 3.81 8.22
C MET A 298 -12.98 5.02 9.13
N ALA A 299 -11.76 5.54 9.17
CA ALA A 299 -11.43 6.75 9.93
C ALA A 299 -12.14 8.01 9.38
N ALA A 300 -12.44 8.03 8.08
CA ALA A 300 -13.27 9.06 7.45
C ALA A 300 -14.79 8.83 7.65
N GLY A 301 -15.18 7.76 8.33
CA GLY A 301 -16.58 7.42 8.60
C GLY A 301 -17.28 6.67 7.46
N LEU A 302 -16.54 6.14 6.48
CA LEU A 302 -17.11 5.40 5.37
C LEU A 302 -17.28 3.92 5.72
N PRO A 303 -18.45 3.33 5.47
CA PRO A 303 -18.59 1.89 5.47
C PRO A 303 -17.80 1.27 4.31
N LEU A 304 -17.33 0.05 4.50
CA LEU A 304 -16.58 -0.70 3.52
C LEU A 304 -17.50 -1.61 2.68
N LEU A 305 -17.29 -1.68 1.38
CA LEU A 305 -17.86 -2.71 0.50
C LEU A 305 -16.72 -3.28 -0.34
N CYS A 306 -16.09 -4.33 0.14
CA CYS A 306 -14.82 -4.81 -0.38
C CYS A 306 -14.88 -6.30 -0.73
N HIS A 307 -14.08 -6.70 -1.73
CA HIS A 307 -13.92 -8.12 -2.04
C HIS A 307 -13.39 -8.86 -0.81
N ALA A 308 -13.95 -10.02 -0.52
CA ALA A 308 -13.60 -10.81 0.66
C ALA A 308 -12.12 -11.19 0.65
N ASP A 309 -11.40 -10.75 1.65
CA ASP A 309 -9.99 -11.04 1.88
C ASP A 309 -9.75 -11.20 3.39
N PRO A 310 -8.90 -12.14 3.84
CA PRO A 310 -8.61 -12.32 5.27
C PRO A 310 -8.01 -11.10 5.98
N CYS A 311 -7.54 -10.08 5.27
CA CYS A 311 -7.13 -8.81 5.91
C CYS A 311 -8.33 -8.01 6.44
N LEU A 312 -9.55 -8.29 5.94
CA LEU A 312 -10.79 -7.65 6.37
C LEU A 312 -11.41 -8.27 7.63
N ASP A 313 -10.97 -9.47 8.05
CA ASP A 313 -11.58 -10.22 9.17
C ASP A 313 -11.72 -9.40 10.47
N ALA A 314 -10.78 -8.46 10.70
CA ALA A 314 -10.81 -7.59 11.88
C ALA A 314 -11.48 -6.22 11.62
N LEU A 315 -11.78 -5.88 10.37
CA LEU A 315 -12.28 -4.56 9.96
C LEU A 315 -13.76 -4.60 9.62
N VAL A 316 -14.21 -5.61 8.88
CA VAL A 316 -15.59 -5.73 8.42
C VAL A 316 -16.43 -6.51 9.43
N ARG A 317 -17.39 -5.82 10.03
CA ARG A 317 -18.51 -6.40 10.75
C ARG A 317 -19.75 -6.16 9.92
N GLU A 318 -20.30 -7.28 9.40
CA GLU A 318 -21.42 -7.29 8.44
C GLU A 318 -22.58 -6.41 8.92
N GLY A 319 -22.93 -5.41 8.10
CA GLY A 319 -24.02 -4.47 8.40
C GLY A 319 -23.70 -3.38 9.42
N GLU A 320 -22.54 -3.40 10.09
CA GLU A 320 -22.10 -2.35 11.02
C GLU A 320 -21.01 -1.46 10.43
N THR A 321 -19.87 -2.06 10.06
CA THR A 321 -18.73 -1.32 9.52
C THR A 321 -18.59 -1.49 8.01
N GLY A 322 -19.36 -2.41 7.42
CA GLY A 322 -19.34 -2.66 5.98
C GLY A 322 -19.81 -4.06 5.62
N TRP A 323 -19.47 -4.45 4.41
CA TRP A 323 -19.82 -5.72 3.81
C TRP A 323 -18.64 -6.30 3.03
N ALA A 324 -18.42 -7.60 3.14
CA ALA A 324 -17.55 -8.34 2.24
C ALA A 324 -18.42 -8.96 1.12
N TYR A 325 -17.88 -9.02 -0.10
CA TYR A 325 -18.53 -9.69 -1.22
C TYR A 325 -17.56 -10.66 -1.90
N HIS A 326 -18.07 -11.70 -2.56
CA HIS A 326 -17.30 -12.71 -3.27
C HIS A 326 -17.49 -12.68 -4.79
N THR A 327 -18.55 -12.05 -5.26
CA THR A 327 -18.89 -11.98 -6.68
C THR A 327 -19.32 -10.57 -7.09
N PRO A 328 -19.11 -10.18 -8.36
CA PRO A 328 -19.61 -8.90 -8.87
C PRO A 328 -21.13 -8.69 -8.70
N ALA A 329 -21.91 -9.79 -8.73
CA ALA A 329 -23.34 -9.75 -8.50
C ALA A 329 -23.67 -9.39 -7.02
N GLU A 330 -22.92 -9.94 -6.06
CA GLU A 330 -23.06 -9.56 -4.66
C GLU A 330 -22.65 -8.11 -4.41
N LEU A 331 -21.57 -7.63 -5.04
CA LEU A 331 -21.18 -6.21 -4.98
C LEU A 331 -22.32 -5.32 -5.43
N ALA A 332 -22.89 -5.59 -6.61
CA ALA A 332 -23.99 -4.80 -7.16
C ALA A 332 -25.24 -4.84 -6.26
N ALA A 333 -25.63 -6.02 -5.77
CA ALA A 333 -26.78 -6.18 -4.88
C ALA A 333 -26.61 -5.40 -3.57
N ARG A 334 -25.42 -5.48 -2.95
CA ARG A 334 -25.11 -4.76 -1.70
C ARG A 334 -25.03 -3.26 -1.92
N ALA A 335 -24.38 -2.81 -2.99
CA ALA A 335 -24.32 -1.39 -3.33
C ALA A 335 -25.70 -0.79 -3.58
N ALA A 336 -26.61 -1.53 -4.21
CA ALA A 336 -28.00 -1.10 -4.41
C ALA A 336 -28.84 -1.06 -3.13
N ALA A 337 -28.48 -1.85 -2.11
CA ALA A 337 -29.18 -1.95 -0.83
C ALA A 337 -28.64 -1.00 0.25
N LEU A 338 -27.61 -0.19 -0.06
CA LEU A 338 -27.05 0.76 0.90
C LEU A 338 -28.10 1.81 1.32
N PRO A 339 -28.14 2.20 2.60
CA PRO A 339 -29.02 3.27 3.04
C PRO A 339 -28.65 4.57 2.32
N LYS A 340 -29.69 5.26 1.84
CA LYS A 340 -29.57 6.53 1.11
C LYS A 340 -29.42 7.71 2.06
#